data_037d3c655c7295b0aa1532d0b70b2cce
#
_entry.id   037d3c655c7295b0aa1532d0b70b2cce
#
_cell.length_a   1.000
_cell.length_b   1.000
_cell.length_c   1.000
_cell.angle_alpha   90.00
_cell.angle_beta   90.00
_cell.angle_gamma   90.00
#
_symmetry.space_group_name_H-M   'P 1'
#
loop_
_entity.id
_entity.type
_entity.pdbx_description
1 polymer ?
#
loop_
_entity_poly.entity_id
_entity_poly.type
_entity_poly.pdbx_seq_one_letter_code
_entity_poly.pdbx_strand_id
1 'polypeptide(L)'
;YHAEGGRNRIVEYRDSKGERHTRTEVTWYPTSGNVSNFFDDVLVRASNKLDTYLLRQIEPFHTKDIPAYSPNYLSGYSAEIYTVNLSDAHREAKEEMKTELRRLAEQDVLRRYDQVRGLRLSDNYRDETYKYVLLPVYSTAYQYKNKQYHVLINGETGRVQGEYPKSVAKILLMIAGILILIGLFFMATDAFACGAKGVPVAETAQEEYIEYEPLTVDIDGIQEV
;
A
#
# COMPACT_ATOMS: atom_id res chain seq x y z
N TYR A 1 -0.70 -10.36 20.33
CA TYR A 1 0.45 -10.11 19.49
C TYR A 1 1.59 -9.45 20.24
N HIS A 2 2.79 -9.59 19.68
CA HIS A 2 3.99 -8.86 20.08
C HIS A 2 4.58 -8.18 18.85
N ALA A 3 5.05 -6.94 19.01
CA ALA A 3 5.64 -6.15 17.93
C ALA A 3 6.61 -5.10 18.48
N GLU A 4 7.27 -4.37 17.61
CA GLU A 4 7.96 -3.12 17.93
C GLU A 4 7.29 -1.96 17.20
N GLY A 5 6.88 -0.96 17.98
CA GLY A 5 6.32 0.29 17.49
C GLY A 5 7.41 1.36 17.36
N GLY A 6 7.50 1.99 16.20
CA GLY A 6 8.47 3.03 15.91
C GLY A 6 7.87 4.42 16.04
N ARG A 7 8.53 5.33 16.77
CA ARG A 7 8.20 6.75 16.77
C ARG A 7 9.21 7.53 15.95
N ASN A 8 8.71 8.29 15.00
CA ASN A 8 9.51 9.15 14.15
C ASN A 8 9.90 10.42 14.91
N ARG A 9 11.18 10.78 14.84
CA ARG A 9 11.69 12.04 15.34
C ARG A 9 12.50 12.74 14.26
N ILE A 10 12.19 13.98 13.98
CA ILE A 10 12.99 14.80 13.08
C ILE A 10 14.17 15.35 13.88
N VAL A 11 15.38 15.07 13.42
CA VAL A 11 16.64 15.55 14.03
C VAL A 11 17.33 16.46 13.03
N GLU A 12 17.63 17.68 13.47
CA GLU A 12 18.47 18.60 12.70
C GLU A 12 19.95 18.30 12.95
N TYR A 13 20.72 18.25 11.89
CA TYR A 13 22.18 18.14 11.98
C TYR A 13 22.84 19.08 10.98
N ARG A 14 24.08 19.40 11.23
CA ARG A 14 24.92 20.16 10.29
C ARG A 14 25.91 19.22 9.63
N ASP A 15 26.06 19.38 8.34
CA ASP A 15 27.07 18.64 7.60
C ASP A 15 28.49 19.25 7.81
N SER A 16 29.50 18.64 7.18
CA SER A 16 30.90 19.11 7.24
C SER A 16 31.11 20.49 6.61
N LYS A 17 30.16 21.01 5.86
CA LYS A 17 30.18 22.35 5.25
C LYS A 17 29.41 23.38 6.07
N GLY A 18 28.78 22.95 7.19
CA GLY A 18 27.99 23.81 8.08
C GLY A 18 26.55 24.01 7.64
N GLU A 19 26.08 23.32 6.58
CA GLU A 19 24.69 23.38 6.12
C GLU A 19 23.78 22.60 7.06
N ARG A 20 22.54 23.12 7.27
CA ARG A 20 21.55 22.47 8.12
C ARG A 20 20.76 21.47 7.28
N HIS A 21 20.70 20.25 7.75
CA HIS A 21 19.91 19.17 7.19
C HIS A 21 19.00 18.57 8.26
N THR A 22 17.90 17.97 7.82
CA THR A 22 17.00 17.21 8.68
C THR A 22 17.03 15.74 8.28
N ARG A 23 17.02 14.85 9.28
CA ARG A 23 16.79 13.42 9.05
C ARG A 23 15.74 12.91 10.00
N THR A 24 15.00 11.90 9.55
CA THR A 24 14.06 11.20 10.42
C THR A 24 14.76 10.03 11.10
N GLU A 25 14.81 10.06 12.42
CA GLU A 25 15.25 8.94 13.25
C GLU A 25 14.03 8.22 13.80
N VAL A 26 14.10 6.88 13.84
CA VAL A 26 13.03 6.06 14.39
C VAL A 26 13.51 5.42 15.68
N THR A 27 12.79 5.68 16.77
CA THR A 27 13.01 4.99 18.04
C THR A 27 12.00 3.88 18.19
N TRP A 28 12.47 2.66 18.43
CA TRP A 28 11.65 1.46 18.50
C TRP A 28 11.34 1.08 19.95
N TYR A 29 10.07 0.77 20.23
CA TYR A 29 9.59 0.38 21.55
C TYR A 29 8.89 -0.98 21.46
N PRO A 30 9.25 -1.95 22.32
CA PRO A 30 8.49 -3.19 22.43
C PRO A 30 7.03 -2.90 22.79
N THR A 31 6.12 -3.52 22.08
CA THR A 31 4.68 -3.38 22.34
C THR A 31 3.97 -4.70 22.19
N SER A 32 2.87 -4.85 22.87
CA SER A 32 1.99 -6.02 22.77
C SER A 32 0.54 -5.61 22.95
N GLY A 33 -0.36 -6.47 22.52
CA GLY A 33 -1.79 -6.25 22.68
C GLY A 33 -2.59 -7.48 22.27
N ASN A 34 -3.90 -7.35 22.39
CA ASN A 34 -4.85 -8.36 21.98
C ASN A 34 -5.79 -7.76 20.94
N VAL A 35 -6.01 -8.49 19.87
CA VAL A 35 -7.03 -8.20 18.87
C VAL A 35 -7.93 -9.41 18.73
N SER A 36 -9.20 -9.18 18.47
CA SER A 36 -10.16 -10.24 18.20
C SER A 36 -11.02 -9.86 17.02
N ASN A 37 -11.44 -10.84 16.26
CA ASN A 37 -12.38 -10.65 15.16
C ASN A 37 -13.33 -11.83 15.10
N PHE A 38 -14.58 -11.55 14.80
CA PHE A 38 -15.55 -12.57 14.42
C PHE A 38 -15.52 -12.71 12.91
N PHE A 39 -15.28 -13.92 12.45
CA PHE A 39 -15.27 -14.25 11.03
C PHE A 39 -16.59 -14.96 10.69
N ASP A 40 -17.41 -14.29 9.90
CA ASP A 40 -18.64 -14.85 9.38
C ASP A 40 -18.39 -15.30 7.93
N ASP A 41 -18.51 -16.60 7.69
CA ASP A 41 -18.44 -17.23 6.36
C ASP A 41 -17.15 -16.89 5.56
N VAL A 42 -16.01 -17.37 6.00
CA VAL A 42 -14.77 -17.34 5.21
C VAL A 42 -14.90 -18.35 4.06
N LEU A 43 -14.96 -17.85 2.83
CA LEU A 43 -15.12 -18.66 1.63
C LEU A 43 -13.79 -19.28 1.19
N VAL A 44 -13.78 -20.61 1.08
CA VAL A 44 -12.65 -21.36 0.54
C VAL A 44 -13.14 -22.21 -0.63
N ARG A 45 -12.38 -22.23 -1.70
CA ARG A 45 -12.72 -23.06 -2.86
C ARG A 45 -12.74 -24.55 -2.48
N ALA A 46 -13.74 -25.24 -2.93
CA ALA A 46 -13.85 -26.69 -2.74
C ALA A 46 -13.38 -27.50 -3.96
N SER A 47 -13.10 -26.86 -5.10
CA SER A 47 -12.64 -27.50 -6.33
C SER A 47 -11.43 -26.76 -6.94
N ASN A 48 -10.56 -27.52 -7.61
CA ASN A 48 -9.38 -27.00 -8.31
C ASN A 48 -9.62 -26.69 -9.80
N LYS A 49 -10.86 -26.85 -10.30
CA LYS A 49 -11.15 -26.66 -11.74
C LYS A 49 -11.13 -25.19 -12.17
N LEU A 50 -11.59 -24.28 -11.31
CA LEU A 50 -11.60 -22.86 -11.60
C LEU A 50 -10.38 -22.19 -11.00
N ASP A 51 -9.90 -21.16 -11.69
CA ASP A 51 -8.77 -20.35 -11.22
C ASP A 51 -9.13 -19.59 -9.95
N THR A 52 -8.32 -19.78 -8.90
CA THR A 52 -8.55 -19.20 -7.57
C THR A 52 -8.49 -17.67 -7.59
N TYR A 53 -7.59 -17.11 -8.40
CA TYR A 53 -7.44 -15.66 -8.50
C TYR A 53 -8.69 -15.04 -9.12
N LEU A 54 -9.23 -15.64 -10.19
CA LEU A 54 -10.45 -15.16 -10.82
C LEU A 54 -11.67 -15.33 -9.89
N LEU A 55 -11.75 -16.44 -9.15
CA LEU A 55 -12.82 -16.66 -8.17
C LEU A 55 -12.84 -15.56 -7.10
N ARG A 56 -11.70 -15.23 -6.50
CA ARG A 56 -11.60 -14.13 -5.52
C ARG A 56 -11.96 -12.76 -6.11
N GLN A 57 -11.71 -12.55 -7.38
CA GLN A 57 -12.03 -11.28 -8.04
C GLN A 57 -13.53 -11.08 -8.29
N ILE A 58 -14.31 -12.14 -8.36
CA ILE A 58 -15.77 -12.05 -8.54
C ILE A 58 -16.54 -11.97 -7.21
N GLU A 59 -15.89 -12.13 -6.06
CA GLU A 59 -16.51 -11.90 -4.75
C GLU A 59 -17.03 -10.45 -4.62
N PRO A 60 -17.97 -10.13 -3.72
CA PRO A 60 -18.54 -10.99 -2.70
C PRO A 60 -19.72 -11.85 -3.18
N PHE A 61 -20.00 -12.92 -2.44
CA PHE A 61 -21.24 -13.67 -2.48
C PHE A 61 -22.00 -13.47 -1.15
N HIS A 62 -23.33 -13.40 -1.18
CA HIS A 62 -24.15 -13.29 0.02
C HIS A 62 -24.41 -14.69 0.60
N THR A 63 -23.74 -15.00 1.68
CA THR A 63 -23.77 -16.34 2.30
C THR A 63 -24.76 -16.48 3.45
N LYS A 64 -25.34 -15.36 3.93
CA LYS A 64 -26.21 -15.36 5.13
C LYS A 64 -27.53 -16.09 4.93
N ASP A 65 -28.15 -15.93 3.78
CA ASP A 65 -29.49 -16.40 3.50
C ASP A 65 -29.51 -17.56 2.49
N ILE A 66 -28.43 -18.35 2.43
CA ILE A 66 -28.37 -19.51 1.53
C ILE A 66 -29.40 -20.56 1.97
N PRO A 67 -30.36 -20.92 1.09
CA PRO A 67 -31.34 -21.92 1.40
C PRO A 67 -30.72 -23.31 1.54
N ALA A 68 -31.40 -24.21 2.26
CA ALA A 68 -30.98 -25.60 2.34
C ALA A 68 -30.92 -26.22 0.94
N TYR A 69 -29.92 -27.07 0.71
CA TYR A 69 -29.74 -27.73 -0.57
C TYR A 69 -30.99 -28.49 -1.02
N SER A 70 -31.35 -28.28 -2.28
CA SER A 70 -32.37 -29.08 -2.98
C SER A 70 -31.87 -29.39 -4.40
N PRO A 71 -32.05 -30.62 -4.91
CA PRO A 71 -31.68 -30.98 -6.27
C PRO A 71 -32.33 -30.09 -7.35
N ASN A 72 -33.47 -29.47 -7.04
CA ASN A 72 -34.19 -28.58 -7.97
C ASN A 72 -33.36 -27.33 -8.33
N TYR A 73 -32.47 -26.87 -7.43
CA TYR A 73 -31.57 -25.74 -7.72
C TYR A 73 -30.54 -26.08 -8.79
N LEU A 74 -30.25 -27.34 -9.05
CA LEU A 74 -29.29 -27.78 -10.07
C LEU A 74 -29.93 -28.00 -11.44
N SER A 75 -31.26 -27.82 -11.58
CA SER A 75 -31.93 -28.03 -12.84
C SER A 75 -31.41 -27.03 -13.89
N GLY A 76 -30.80 -27.57 -14.95
CA GLY A 76 -30.18 -26.76 -16.01
C GLY A 76 -28.76 -26.24 -15.73
N TYR A 77 -28.19 -26.59 -14.59
CA TYR A 77 -26.81 -26.18 -14.20
C TYR A 77 -25.94 -27.41 -13.99
N SER A 78 -24.65 -27.24 -14.24
CA SER A 78 -23.64 -28.22 -13.85
C SER A 78 -23.13 -27.87 -12.44
N ALA A 79 -23.11 -28.86 -11.54
CA ALA A 79 -22.48 -28.70 -10.24
C ALA A 79 -21.16 -29.49 -10.20
N GLU A 80 -20.18 -28.93 -9.52
CA GLU A 80 -18.92 -29.61 -9.29
C GLU A 80 -18.90 -30.30 -7.92
N ILE A 81 -18.39 -31.53 -7.91
CA ILE A 81 -18.09 -32.24 -6.68
C ILE A 81 -16.78 -31.65 -6.14
N TYR A 82 -16.71 -31.46 -4.83
CA TYR A 82 -15.49 -30.99 -4.16
C TYR A 82 -14.32 -31.97 -4.40
N THR A 83 -13.15 -31.41 -4.65
CA THR A 83 -11.87 -32.14 -4.81
C THR A 83 -10.86 -31.76 -3.73
N VAL A 84 -11.09 -30.68 -3.02
CA VAL A 84 -10.29 -30.23 -1.89
C VAL A 84 -10.85 -30.85 -0.62
N ASN A 85 -10.01 -31.52 0.17
CA ASN A 85 -10.46 -32.09 1.43
C ASN A 85 -10.67 -31.00 2.50
N LEU A 86 -11.52 -31.31 3.50
CA LEU A 86 -11.85 -30.36 4.54
C LEU A 86 -10.63 -29.85 5.34
N SER A 87 -9.66 -30.71 5.60
CA SER A 87 -8.45 -30.34 6.35
C SER A 87 -7.62 -29.29 5.61
N ASP A 88 -7.50 -29.42 4.29
CA ASP A 88 -6.77 -28.46 3.45
C ASP A 88 -7.53 -27.14 3.34
N ALA A 89 -8.84 -27.21 3.13
CA ALA A 89 -9.71 -26.04 3.11
C ALA A 89 -9.68 -25.28 4.43
N HIS A 90 -9.72 -25.99 5.56
CA HIS A 90 -9.64 -25.41 6.88
C HIS A 90 -8.28 -24.69 7.12
N ARG A 91 -7.18 -25.28 6.65
CA ARG A 91 -5.86 -24.64 6.72
C ARG A 91 -5.82 -23.37 5.90
N GLU A 92 -6.39 -23.38 4.68
CA GLU A 92 -6.48 -22.20 3.81
C GLU A 92 -7.32 -21.09 4.49
N ALA A 93 -8.47 -21.42 5.07
CA ALA A 93 -9.30 -20.49 5.83
C ALA A 93 -8.54 -19.86 7.00
N LYS A 94 -7.77 -20.65 7.76
CA LYS A 94 -6.95 -20.14 8.86
C LYS A 94 -5.87 -19.15 8.42
N GLU A 95 -5.22 -19.39 7.30
CA GLU A 95 -4.23 -18.44 6.76
C GLU A 95 -4.88 -17.12 6.33
N GLU A 96 -6.10 -17.17 5.79
CA GLU A 96 -6.87 -15.97 5.45
C GLU A 96 -7.29 -15.19 6.70
N MET A 97 -7.88 -15.87 7.69
CA MET A 97 -8.22 -15.27 8.99
C MET A 97 -7.00 -14.66 9.69
N LYS A 98 -5.86 -15.35 9.65
CA LYS A 98 -4.60 -14.87 10.22
C LYS A 98 -4.08 -13.60 9.54
N THR A 99 -4.26 -13.51 8.22
CA THR A 99 -3.92 -12.30 7.48
C THR A 99 -4.72 -11.11 7.95
N GLU A 100 -6.01 -11.27 8.18
CA GLU A 100 -6.87 -10.22 8.72
C GLU A 100 -6.52 -9.87 10.18
N LEU A 101 -6.25 -10.86 11.03
CA LEU A 101 -5.78 -10.63 12.39
C LEU A 101 -4.46 -9.86 12.42
N ARG A 102 -3.55 -10.15 11.49
CA ARG A 102 -2.30 -9.40 11.33
C ARG A 102 -2.57 -7.94 11.00
N ARG A 103 -3.46 -7.69 10.05
CA ARG A 103 -3.88 -6.34 9.65
C ARG A 103 -4.47 -5.55 10.84
N LEU A 104 -5.32 -6.20 11.64
CA LEU A 104 -5.90 -5.59 12.84
C LEU A 104 -4.83 -5.29 13.91
N ALA A 105 -3.88 -6.20 14.11
CA ALA A 105 -2.78 -5.99 15.04
C ALA A 105 -1.85 -4.86 14.59
N GLU A 106 -1.54 -4.78 13.29
CA GLU A 106 -0.78 -3.66 12.72
C GLU A 106 -1.50 -2.33 12.92
N GLN A 107 -2.80 -2.28 12.66
CA GLN A 107 -3.61 -1.09 12.90
C GLN A 107 -3.63 -0.68 14.37
N ASP A 108 -3.70 -1.64 15.30
CA ASP A 108 -3.68 -1.33 16.73
C ASP A 108 -2.33 -0.75 17.18
N VAL A 109 -1.22 -1.24 16.63
CA VAL A 109 0.12 -0.65 16.87
C VAL A 109 0.19 0.76 16.27
N LEU A 110 -0.26 0.95 15.03
CA LEU A 110 -0.22 2.23 14.31
C LEU A 110 -1.12 3.31 14.91
N ARG A 111 -2.07 2.97 15.79
CA ARG A 111 -2.81 3.97 16.59
C ARG A 111 -1.93 4.70 17.60
N ARG A 112 -0.81 4.10 18.02
CA ARG A 112 0.07 4.58 19.09
C ARG A 112 1.47 4.95 18.60
N TYR A 113 1.85 4.42 17.43
CA TYR A 113 3.17 4.55 16.82
C TYR A 113 3.04 4.89 15.35
N ASP A 114 4.08 5.46 14.78
CA ASP A 114 4.12 5.87 13.36
C ASP A 114 4.49 4.69 12.43
N GLN A 115 5.18 3.68 12.99
CA GLN A 115 5.65 2.52 12.26
C GLN A 115 5.51 1.25 13.08
N VAL A 116 5.50 0.10 12.40
CA VAL A 116 5.47 -1.23 13.03
C VAL A 116 6.48 -2.14 12.36
N ARG A 117 7.16 -2.97 13.16
CA ARG A 117 8.02 -4.04 12.68
C ARG A 117 7.99 -5.25 13.62
N GLY A 118 8.45 -6.39 13.12
CA GLY A 118 8.61 -7.60 13.94
C GLY A 118 7.29 -8.16 14.51
N LEU A 119 6.15 -7.88 13.87
CA LEU A 119 4.84 -8.35 14.36
C LEU A 119 4.77 -9.88 14.35
N ARG A 120 4.54 -10.45 15.51
CA ARG A 120 4.31 -11.88 15.75
C ARG A 120 2.93 -12.08 16.36
N LEU A 121 2.15 -12.97 15.74
CA LEU A 121 0.84 -13.35 16.22
C LEU A 121 0.93 -14.67 16.97
N SER A 122 0.16 -14.77 18.06
CA SER A 122 -0.23 -16.03 18.68
C SER A 122 -1.74 -16.09 18.57
N ASP A 123 -2.23 -16.84 17.60
CA ASP A 123 -3.63 -16.93 17.24
C ASP A 123 -4.31 -18.11 17.93
N ASN A 124 -5.56 -17.92 18.31
CA ASN A 124 -6.42 -18.95 18.89
C ASN A 124 -7.83 -18.83 18.29
N TYR A 125 -8.33 -19.93 17.75
CA TYR A 125 -9.66 -19.99 17.13
C TYR A 125 -10.61 -20.77 18.03
N ARG A 126 -11.88 -20.34 18.07
CA ARG A 126 -12.93 -20.97 18.90
C ARG A 126 -14.21 -21.05 18.08
N ASP A 127 -15.05 -22.03 18.41
CA ASP A 127 -16.38 -22.19 17.85
C ASP A 127 -16.39 -22.30 16.32
N GLU A 128 -15.38 -23.00 15.79
CA GLU A 128 -15.18 -23.18 14.36
C GLU A 128 -16.26 -24.12 13.79
N THR A 129 -16.98 -23.67 12.77
CA THR A 129 -17.97 -24.45 12.03
C THR A 129 -17.66 -24.42 10.54
N TYR A 130 -18.20 -25.35 9.80
CA TYR A 130 -18.08 -25.37 8.35
C TYR A 130 -19.39 -25.79 7.67
N LYS A 131 -19.58 -25.36 6.45
CA LYS A 131 -20.68 -25.77 5.57
C LYS A 131 -20.21 -25.88 4.14
N TYR A 132 -20.73 -26.84 3.39
CA TYR A 132 -20.59 -26.88 1.93
C TYR A 132 -21.68 -26.03 1.32
N VAL A 133 -21.28 -25.10 0.46
CA VAL A 133 -22.20 -24.22 -0.26
C VAL A 133 -21.98 -24.32 -1.76
N LEU A 134 -23.05 -24.25 -2.52
CA LEU A 134 -23.04 -24.11 -3.96
C LEU A 134 -23.29 -22.65 -4.32
N LEU A 135 -22.36 -22.03 -4.98
CA LEU A 135 -22.45 -20.63 -5.40
C LEU A 135 -22.59 -20.55 -6.92
N PRO A 136 -23.45 -19.68 -7.45
CA PRO A 136 -23.67 -19.56 -8.88
C PRO A 136 -22.50 -18.84 -9.55
N VAL A 137 -21.75 -19.55 -10.39
CA VAL A 137 -20.65 -19.00 -11.18
C VAL A 137 -20.84 -19.39 -12.64
N TYR A 138 -20.91 -18.39 -13.52
CA TYR A 138 -20.83 -18.63 -14.95
C TYR A 138 -19.37 -18.61 -15.37
N SER A 139 -18.93 -19.70 -16.00
CA SER A 139 -17.59 -19.83 -16.56
C SER A 139 -17.67 -19.91 -18.05
N THR A 140 -16.95 -19.07 -18.75
CA THR A 140 -16.83 -19.08 -20.19
C THR A 140 -15.39 -18.86 -20.61
N ALA A 141 -15.06 -19.23 -21.84
CA ALA A 141 -13.75 -19.01 -22.42
C ALA A 141 -13.91 -18.53 -23.85
N TYR A 142 -13.05 -17.60 -24.24
CA TYR A 142 -12.95 -17.15 -25.63
C TYR A 142 -11.52 -17.28 -26.14
N GLN A 143 -11.39 -17.45 -27.44
CA GLN A 143 -10.10 -17.58 -28.11
C GLN A 143 -9.75 -16.28 -28.84
N TYR A 144 -8.53 -15.77 -28.60
CA TYR A 144 -7.99 -14.64 -29.34
C TYR A 144 -6.52 -14.88 -29.66
N LYS A 145 -6.14 -14.78 -30.92
CA LYS A 145 -4.75 -15.00 -31.43
C LYS A 145 -4.17 -16.33 -30.92
N ASN A 146 -4.90 -17.44 -31.05
CA ASN A 146 -4.53 -18.79 -30.63
C ASN A 146 -4.28 -18.97 -29.11
N LYS A 147 -4.67 -17.99 -28.29
CA LYS A 147 -4.66 -18.10 -26.83
C LYS A 147 -6.09 -18.11 -26.32
N GLN A 148 -6.38 -19.02 -25.38
CA GLN A 148 -7.65 -19.09 -24.69
C GLN A 148 -7.62 -18.17 -23.47
N TYR A 149 -8.72 -17.46 -23.24
CA TYR A 149 -8.91 -16.54 -22.13
C TYR A 149 -10.17 -16.95 -21.38
N HIS A 150 -10.01 -17.10 -20.06
CA HIS A 150 -11.12 -17.50 -19.19
C HIS A 150 -11.78 -16.28 -18.57
N VAL A 151 -13.10 -16.34 -18.47
CA VAL A 151 -13.93 -15.30 -17.85
C VAL A 151 -14.88 -15.97 -16.88
N LEU A 152 -14.95 -15.43 -15.68
CA LEU A 152 -15.89 -15.83 -14.64
C LEU A 152 -16.86 -14.69 -14.37
N ILE A 153 -18.10 -15.03 -14.11
CA ILE A 153 -19.17 -14.09 -13.76
C ILE A 153 -19.83 -14.60 -12.49
N ASN A 154 -19.94 -13.77 -11.50
CA ASN A 154 -20.72 -14.03 -10.31
C ASN A 154 -22.21 -14.03 -10.70
N GLY A 155 -22.87 -15.17 -10.57
CA GLY A 155 -24.27 -15.36 -10.97
C GLY A 155 -25.27 -14.62 -10.08
N GLU A 156 -24.84 -14.14 -8.92
CA GLU A 156 -25.65 -13.36 -7.99
C GLU A 156 -25.55 -11.87 -8.26
N THR A 157 -24.31 -11.34 -8.33
CA THR A 157 -24.04 -9.90 -8.44
C THR A 157 -23.83 -9.41 -9.87
N GLY A 158 -23.62 -10.33 -10.82
CA GLY A 158 -23.24 -10.00 -12.19
C GLY A 158 -21.81 -9.50 -12.34
N ARG A 159 -20.98 -9.54 -11.29
CA ARG A 159 -19.59 -9.10 -11.35
C ARG A 159 -18.78 -9.99 -12.28
N VAL A 160 -18.10 -9.39 -13.24
CA VAL A 160 -17.32 -10.08 -14.28
C VAL A 160 -15.83 -9.89 -14.04
N GLN A 161 -15.10 -11.00 -14.10
CA GLN A 161 -13.63 -10.98 -14.11
C GLN A 161 -13.10 -12.00 -15.10
N GLY A 162 -11.99 -11.66 -15.74
CA GLY A 162 -11.40 -12.55 -16.71
C GLY A 162 -10.02 -12.10 -17.16
N GLU A 163 -9.36 -13.02 -17.80
CA GLU A 163 -8.15 -12.71 -18.51
C GLU A 163 -8.47 -11.90 -19.78
N TYR A 164 -7.62 -10.97 -20.13
CA TYR A 164 -7.76 -10.17 -21.35
C TYR A 164 -6.42 -10.00 -22.09
N PRO A 165 -6.45 -9.89 -23.42
CA PRO A 165 -5.25 -9.68 -24.20
C PRO A 165 -4.67 -8.27 -23.96
N LYS A 166 -3.45 -8.19 -23.47
CA LYS A 166 -2.74 -6.91 -23.31
C LYS A 166 -2.08 -6.53 -24.63
N SER A 167 -2.30 -5.31 -25.08
CA SER A 167 -1.63 -4.77 -26.28
C SER A 167 -0.23 -4.27 -25.93
N VAL A 168 0.79 -5.04 -26.28
CA VAL A 168 2.20 -4.67 -26.06
C VAL A 168 2.52 -3.33 -26.71
N ALA A 169 1.99 -3.07 -27.91
CA ALA A 169 2.19 -1.81 -28.60
C ALA A 169 1.68 -0.59 -27.82
N LYS A 170 0.47 -0.70 -27.22
CA LYS A 170 -0.07 0.39 -26.38
C LYS A 170 0.76 0.61 -25.12
N ILE A 171 1.26 -0.48 -24.50
CA ILE A 171 2.13 -0.39 -23.33
C ILE A 171 3.44 0.29 -23.68
N LEU A 172 4.08 -0.09 -24.79
CA LEU A 172 5.32 0.53 -25.27
C LEU A 172 5.13 2.01 -25.61
N LEU A 173 4.02 2.39 -26.27
CA LEU A 173 3.68 3.78 -26.54
C LEU A 173 3.49 4.58 -25.25
N MET A 174 2.84 4.01 -24.26
CA MET A 174 2.69 4.66 -22.95
C MET A 174 4.04 4.88 -22.25
N ILE A 175 4.90 3.86 -22.25
CA ILE A 175 6.26 3.97 -21.68
C ILE A 175 7.08 5.03 -22.43
N ALA A 176 7.05 5.01 -23.77
CA ALA A 176 7.74 6.01 -24.58
C ALA A 176 7.24 7.43 -24.28
N GLY A 177 5.93 7.63 -24.14
CA GLY A 177 5.35 8.91 -23.75
C GLY A 177 5.83 9.39 -22.39
N ILE A 178 5.89 8.52 -21.39
CA ILE A 178 6.42 8.84 -20.06
C ILE A 178 7.90 9.22 -20.13
N LEU A 179 8.71 8.49 -20.88
CA LEU A 179 10.14 8.79 -21.04
C LEU A 179 10.37 10.14 -21.75
N ILE A 180 9.54 10.47 -22.74
CA ILE A 180 9.59 11.79 -23.41
C ILE A 180 9.23 12.90 -22.41
N LEU A 181 8.19 12.73 -21.60
CA LEU A 181 7.80 13.72 -20.59
C LEU A 181 8.90 13.92 -19.54
N ILE A 182 9.53 12.85 -19.08
CA ILE A 182 10.67 12.92 -18.16
C ILE A 182 11.84 13.65 -18.82
N GLY A 183 12.17 13.33 -20.07
CA GLY A 183 13.23 14.01 -20.84
C GLY A 183 12.97 15.51 -21.01
N LEU A 184 11.74 15.89 -21.35
CA LEU A 184 11.33 17.30 -21.43
C LEU A 184 11.41 18.01 -20.07
N PHE A 185 11.05 17.34 -19.00
CA PHE A 185 11.18 17.88 -17.65
C PHE A 185 12.64 18.17 -17.29
N PHE A 186 13.59 17.25 -17.57
CA PHE A 186 15.01 17.48 -17.34
C PHE A 186 15.56 18.60 -18.23
N MET A 187 15.19 18.65 -19.50
CA MET A 187 15.59 19.75 -20.39
C MET A 187 15.06 21.12 -19.92
N ALA A 188 13.86 21.17 -19.38
CA ALA A 188 13.30 22.39 -18.80
C ALA A 188 14.04 22.83 -17.54
N THR A 189 14.44 21.88 -16.68
CA THR A 189 15.22 22.20 -15.46
C THR A 189 16.64 22.68 -15.81
N ASP A 190 17.30 22.11 -16.82
CA ASP A 190 18.60 22.56 -17.29
C ASP A 190 18.52 23.95 -17.94
N ALA A 191 17.46 24.26 -18.68
CA ALA A 191 17.22 25.58 -19.26
C ALA A 191 17.01 26.65 -18.17
N PHE A 192 16.34 26.30 -17.06
CA PHE A 192 16.19 27.17 -15.91
C PHE A 192 17.51 27.41 -15.17
N ALA A 193 18.35 26.37 -15.03
CA ALA A 193 19.66 26.48 -14.42
C ALA A 193 20.67 27.28 -15.28
N CYS A 194 20.55 27.23 -16.61
CA CYS A 194 21.40 28.00 -17.53
C CYS A 194 20.95 29.49 -17.63
N GLY A 195 19.66 29.78 -17.45
CA GLY A 195 19.12 31.14 -17.42
C GLY A 195 19.52 31.96 -16.19
N ALA A 196 19.91 31.31 -15.09
CA ALA A 196 20.36 31.97 -13.86
C ALA A 196 21.84 32.42 -13.88
N LYS A 197 22.61 32.10 -14.93
CA LYS A 197 24.03 32.47 -15.05
C LYS A 197 24.28 33.74 -15.89
N GLY A 198 23.27 34.52 -16.20
CA GLY A 198 23.38 35.67 -17.12
C GLY A 198 22.85 36.98 -16.56
N VAL A 199 23.12 37.33 -15.28
CA VAL A 199 23.02 38.72 -14.85
C VAL A 199 24.45 39.24 -14.80
N PRO A 200 24.88 40.17 -15.70
CA PRO A 200 26.16 40.84 -15.50
C PRO A 200 26.06 41.71 -14.25
N VAL A 201 26.87 41.39 -13.25
CA VAL A 201 27.08 42.28 -12.14
C VAL A 201 27.70 43.55 -12.75
N ALA A 202 26.96 44.64 -12.75
CA ALA A 202 27.50 45.95 -13.06
C ALA A 202 28.54 46.30 -11.97
N GLU A 203 29.79 46.19 -12.35
CA GLU A 203 30.93 46.74 -11.63
C GLU A 203 30.86 48.25 -11.72
N THR A 204 30.33 48.92 -10.69
CA THR A 204 30.60 50.32 -10.36
C THR A 204 29.90 50.68 -9.04
N ALA A 205 30.56 50.48 -7.95
CA ALA A 205 30.46 51.36 -6.79
C ALA A 205 31.87 51.43 -6.16
N GLN A 206 32.54 52.53 -6.39
CA GLN A 206 33.73 52.94 -5.62
C GLN A 206 33.29 52.94 -4.15
N GLU A 207 33.94 52.11 -3.36
CA GLU A 207 33.87 52.22 -1.92
C GLU A 207 34.53 53.54 -1.50
N GLU A 208 33.71 54.54 -1.16
CA GLU A 208 34.10 55.71 -0.44
C GLU A 208 34.40 55.23 1.00
N TYR A 209 35.68 55.14 1.29
CA TYR A 209 36.20 54.77 2.60
C TYR A 209 35.93 55.92 3.55
N ILE A 210 34.91 55.81 4.41
CA ILE A 210 34.65 56.74 5.51
C ILE A 210 35.59 56.34 6.66
N GLU A 211 36.64 57.15 6.82
CA GLU A 211 37.60 57.08 7.92
C GLU A 211 36.85 57.52 9.20
N TYR A 212 36.54 56.56 10.07
CA TYR A 212 36.03 56.90 11.41
C TYR A 212 37.14 57.28 12.33
N GLU A 213 37.23 58.59 12.73
CA GLU A 213 38.02 59.01 13.86
C GLU A 213 37.45 58.39 15.15
N PRO A 214 38.27 57.82 16.00
CA PRO A 214 37.80 57.29 17.27
C PRO A 214 37.45 58.44 18.21
N LEU A 215 36.18 58.53 18.59
CA LEU A 215 35.77 59.41 19.71
C LEU A 215 36.40 58.95 21.02
N THR A 216 37.39 59.68 21.48
CA THR A 216 37.89 59.57 22.84
C THR A 216 36.89 60.20 23.79
N VAL A 217 36.17 59.37 24.55
CA VAL A 217 35.34 59.83 25.66
C VAL A 217 36.23 60.05 26.89
N ASP A 218 36.39 61.29 27.26
CA ASP A 218 37.05 61.68 28.52
C ASP A 218 36.11 61.37 29.69
N ILE A 219 36.49 60.43 30.57
CA ILE A 219 35.74 60.01 31.75
C ILE A 219 36.25 60.64 33.05
N ASP A 220 36.70 61.84 32.98
CA ASP A 220 37.00 62.56 34.19
C ASP A 220 35.88 63.56 34.52
N GLY A 221 34.98 63.18 35.40
CA GLY A 221 34.01 64.13 35.97
C GLY A 221 32.66 63.56 36.40
N ILE A 222 32.60 62.43 37.07
CA ILE A 222 31.39 62.07 37.84
C ILE A 222 31.84 61.92 39.31
N GLN A 223 31.73 63.03 40.06
CA GLN A 223 31.66 62.98 41.51
C GLN A 223 30.31 62.56 42.01
N GLU A 224 30.32 61.67 43.00
CA GLU A 224 29.19 61.21 43.77
C GLU A 224 28.39 62.36 44.41
N VAL A 225 27.07 62.28 44.33
CA VAL A 225 26.15 62.78 45.36
C VAL A 225 25.05 61.76 45.50
#